data_ee2c0d75e11d71edcb9ede06373e6cf6
#
_entry.id   ee2c0d75e11d71edcb9ede06373e6cf6
#
_cell.length_a   1.000
_cell.length_b   1.000
_cell.length_c   1.000
_cell.angle_alpha   90.00
_cell.angle_beta   90.00
_cell.angle_gamma   90.00
#
_symmetry.space_group_name_H-M   'P 1'
#
loop_
_entity.id
_entity.type
_entity.pdbx_description
1 polymer ?
#
loop_
_entity_poly.entity_id
_entity_poly.type
_entity_poly.pdbx_seq_one_letter_code
_entity_poly.pdbx_strand_id
1 'polypeptide(L)'
;MYNAFLQRTAEAIFALGKHIQTSDRFRTAAFDDKLKCAALSPCFDPALTNRETMADSVQWRIIDHCAAVTRIYAIYEQFVHEMVREHLGLLQGILPFSQLPGAIQTSYRLGLSKILEKKDGPRYADLDLSKLVDGYGLALRGQAYSLEPRAILMQEQNLRLPELHRFMSASGIEGISAWIESHRAVRDFFQAADRLGASAEKELSELIKYRNDASHGSIDIGDILHVNVLLEFCDFILAVCEAIAERVQLAGLQALKPHGHVTERGRITESLKADTVGIGKMIGGFSKGLTVYLCGETYCLERQVVSLQLNGVDHETVRLGEGTEVGFMFDGPGKKNSIIMVIEEPSGVNAMLDAQGLEAVHA
;
A
#
# COMPACT_ATOMS: atom_id res chain seq x y z
N MET A 1 -8.54 -5.23 -3.62
CA MET A 1 -8.75 -4.55 -2.31
C MET A 1 -7.73 -3.43 -2.09
N TYR A 2 -6.43 -3.69 -2.01
CA TYR A 2 -5.38 -2.68 -1.77
C TYR A 2 -4.85 -1.98 -3.02
N ASN A 3 -5.19 -2.46 -4.22
CA ASN A 3 -4.71 -1.94 -5.50
C ASN A 3 -5.03 -0.45 -5.72
N ALA A 4 -6.21 0.04 -5.31
CA ALA A 4 -6.56 1.45 -5.45
C ALA A 4 -5.67 2.39 -4.60
N PHE A 5 -5.22 1.93 -3.42
CA PHE A 5 -4.30 2.69 -2.58
C PHE A 5 -2.90 2.70 -3.19
N LEU A 6 -2.44 1.56 -3.67
CA LEU A 6 -1.14 1.46 -4.35
C LEU A 6 -1.12 2.33 -5.61
N GLN A 7 -2.19 2.34 -6.40
CA GLN A 7 -2.30 3.19 -7.59
C GLN A 7 -2.21 4.68 -7.22
N ARG A 8 -2.98 5.15 -6.22
CA ARG A 8 -2.91 6.56 -5.77
C ARG A 8 -1.51 6.93 -5.26
N THR A 9 -0.85 6.01 -4.57
CA THR A 9 0.53 6.20 -4.10
C THR A 9 1.49 6.30 -5.27
N ALA A 10 1.37 5.44 -6.28
CA ALA A 10 2.15 5.50 -7.50
C ALA A 10 1.95 6.84 -8.23
N GLU A 11 0.70 7.28 -8.39
CA GLU A 11 0.37 8.57 -9.00
C GLU A 11 1.03 9.74 -8.23
N ALA A 12 1.00 9.71 -6.90
CA ALA A 12 1.62 10.74 -6.06
C ALA A 12 3.16 10.73 -6.19
N ILE A 13 3.78 9.57 -6.22
CA ILE A 13 5.24 9.41 -6.43
C ILE A 13 5.64 9.86 -7.84
N PHE A 14 4.90 9.46 -8.88
CA PHE A 14 5.18 9.92 -10.25
C PHE A 14 5.02 11.43 -10.40
N ALA A 15 3.99 12.03 -9.79
CA ALA A 15 3.81 13.47 -9.79
C ALA A 15 4.99 14.19 -9.12
N LEU A 16 5.46 13.66 -7.99
CA LEU A 16 6.63 14.18 -7.28
C LEU A 16 7.90 14.06 -8.13
N GLY A 17 8.15 12.90 -8.76
CA GLY A 17 9.29 12.69 -9.64
C GLY A 17 9.32 13.67 -10.82
N LYS A 18 8.16 13.90 -11.45
CA LYS A 18 8.01 14.93 -12.50
C LYS A 18 8.29 16.33 -11.98
N HIS A 19 7.82 16.65 -10.77
CA HIS A 19 8.09 17.96 -10.14
C HIS A 19 9.58 18.16 -9.88
N ILE A 20 10.27 17.18 -9.30
CA ILE A 20 11.72 17.21 -9.05
C ILE A 20 12.49 17.48 -10.33
N GLN A 21 12.19 16.74 -11.41
CA GLN A 21 12.84 16.93 -12.72
C GLN A 21 12.54 18.29 -13.32
N THR A 22 11.31 18.76 -13.23
CA THR A 22 10.88 20.05 -13.80
C THR A 22 11.51 21.22 -13.06
N SER A 23 11.54 21.19 -11.71
CA SER A 23 12.17 22.21 -10.90
C SER A 23 13.66 22.33 -11.19
N ASP A 24 14.37 21.20 -11.28
CA ASP A 24 15.81 21.19 -11.60
C ASP A 24 16.10 21.76 -12.99
N ARG A 25 15.31 21.37 -14.00
CA ARG A 25 15.44 21.91 -15.37
C ARG A 25 15.17 23.39 -15.42
N PHE A 26 14.11 23.86 -14.74
CA PHE A 26 13.76 25.27 -14.68
C PHE A 26 14.84 26.09 -13.98
N ARG A 27 15.29 25.64 -12.81
CA ARG A 27 16.39 26.27 -12.07
C ARG A 27 17.64 26.36 -12.93
N THR A 28 18.06 25.24 -13.54
CA THR A 28 19.25 25.20 -14.42
C THR A 28 19.11 26.20 -15.57
N ALA A 29 17.97 26.24 -16.25
CA ALA A 29 17.74 27.17 -17.36
C ALA A 29 17.72 28.64 -16.90
N ALA A 30 17.17 28.92 -15.70
CA ALA A 30 17.11 30.28 -15.13
C ALA A 30 18.51 30.82 -14.82
N PHE A 31 19.39 29.97 -14.25
CA PHE A 31 20.75 30.41 -13.84
C PHE A 31 21.80 30.30 -14.95
N ASP A 32 21.56 29.47 -16.00
CA ASP A 32 22.42 29.40 -17.20
C ASP A 32 22.09 30.46 -18.26
N ASP A 33 21.23 31.44 -17.96
CA ASP A 33 20.74 32.45 -18.91
C ASP A 33 20.10 31.88 -20.17
N LYS A 34 19.58 30.65 -20.11
CA LYS A 34 18.93 29.96 -21.25
C LYS A 34 17.46 30.32 -21.41
N LEU A 35 16.84 30.94 -20.42
CA LEU A 35 15.45 31.41 -20.47
C LEU A 35 15.37 32.79 -21.16
N LYS A 36 15.96 32.92 -22.36
CA LYS A 36 15.85 34.12 -23.20
C LYS A 36 14.86 33.86 -24.31
N CYS A 37 13.78 34.62 -24.33
CA CYS A 37 12.88 34.61 -25.47
C CYS A 37 13.46 35.49 -26.59
N ALA A 38 13.71 34.89 -27.77
CA ALA A 38 14.19 35.60 -28.95
C ALA A 38 13.05 36.28 -29.73
N ALA A 39 11.78 36.15 -29.28
CA ALA A 39 10.63 36.75 -29.93
C ALA A 39 10.56 38.26 -29.66
N LEU A 40 10.03 39.01 -30.65
CA LEU A 40 9.76 40.46 -30.53
C LEU A 40 8.76 40.79 -29.39
N SER A 41 7.91 39.81 -29.02
CA SER A 41 7.06 39.83 -27.84
C SER A 41 7.49 38.69 -26.92
N PRO A 42 7.86 38.96 -25.66
CA PRO A 42 8.32 37.92 -24.74
C PRO A 42 7.18 36.92 -24.48
N CYS A 43 7.47 35.62 -24.60
CA CYS A 43 6.51 34.55 -24.38
C CYS A 43 6.23 34.28 -22.89
N PHE A 44 7.00 34.89 -21.96
CA PHE A 44 6.73 34.90 -20.52
C PHE A 44 7.31 36.19 -19.90
N ASP A 45 6.82 36.53 -18.71
CA ASP A 45 7.27 37.73 -17.99
C ASP A 45 8.72 37.52 -17.50
N PRO A 46 9.70 38.36 -17.93
CA PRO A 46 11.09 38.30 -17.47
C PRO A 46 11.23 38.48 -15.96
N ALA A 47 10.26 39.14 -15.30
CA ALA A 47 10.26 39.31 -13.84
C ALA A 47 10.18 37.97 -13.09
N LEU A 48 9.66 36.91 -13.69
CA LEU A 48 9.61 35.56 -13.11
C LEU A 48 11.00 34.94 -12.88
N THR A 49 12.05 35.48 -13.57
CA THR A 49 13.43 35.01 -13.44
C THR A 49 14.35 36.12 -12.93
N ASN A 50 13.80 37.16 -12.26
CA ASN A 50 14.59 38.22 -11.67
C ASN A 50 15.39 37.65 -10.50
N ARG A 51 16.73 37.66 -10.64
CA ARG A 51 17.68 37.17 -9.63
C ARG A 51 17.63 37.92 -8.30
N GLU A 52 17.11 39.13 -8.26
CA GLU A 52 16.96 39.92 -7.02
C GLU A 52 15.78 39.42 -6.15
N THR A 53 14.78 38.77 -6.79
CA THR A 53 13.55 38.26 -6.11
C THR A 53 13.50 36.77 -5.99
N MET A 54 14.41 36.03 -6.64
CA MET A 54 14.54 34.59 -6.55
C MET A 54 15.53 34.17 -5.49
N ALA A 55 15.32 32.99 -4.89
CA ALA A 55 16.38 32.31 -4.14
C ALA A 55 17.58 32.07 -5.06
N ASP A 56 18.80 32.20 -4.55
CA ASP A 56 19.98 31.83 -5.33
C ASP A 56 19.95 30.31 -5.68
N SER A 57 20.77 29.91 -6.66
CA SER A 57 20.78 28.53 -7.16
C SER A 57 21.07 27.49 -6.09
N VAL A 58 21.87 27.83 -5.07
CA VAL A 58 22.23 26.93 -3.96
C VAL A 58 21.05 26.78 -3.02
N GLN A 59 20.46 27.90 -2.59
CA GLN A 59 19.28 27.88 -1.72
C GLN A 59 18.10 27.20 -2.38
N TRP A 60 17.87 27.40 -3.68
CA TRP A 60 16.81 26.70 -4.40
C TRP A 60 17.02 25.18 -4.36
N ARG A 61 18.24 24.68 -4.63
CA ARG A 61 18.56 23.26 -4.55
C ARG A 61 18.32 22.68 -3.15
N ILE A 62 18.70 23.43 -2.10
CA ILE A 62 18.47 23.00 -0.71
C ILE A 62 16.97 22.88 -0.43
N ILE A 63 16.17 23.87 -0.82
CA ILE A 63 14.72 23.88 -0.63
C ILE A 63 14.07 22.69 -1.37
N ASP A 64 14.41 22.50 -2.64
CA ASP A 64 13.88 21.39 -3.45
C ASP A 64 14.23 20.02 -2.84
N HIS A 65 15.49 19.85 -2.39
CA HIS A 65 15.92 18.62 -1.73
C HIS A 65 15.12 18.36 -0.45
N CYS A 66 15.01 19.35 0.42
CA CYS A 66 14.25 19.23 1.68
C CYS A 66 12.78 18.90 1.43
N ALA A 67 12.17 19.59 0.46
CA ALA A 67 10.78 19.33 0.06
C ALA A 67 10.60 17.91 -0.49
N ALA A 68 11.51 17.47 -1.37
CA ALA A 68 11.45 16.13 -1.99
C ALA A 68 11.55 15.02 -0.95
N VAL A 69 12.61 14.99 -0.13
CA VAL A 69 12.81 13.90 0.85
C VAL A 69 11.69 13.86 1.90
N THR A 70 11.22 15.02 2.33
CA THR A 70 10.09 15.11 3.27
C THR A 70 8.81 14.57 2.65
N ARG A 71 8.55 14.89 1.38
CA ARG A 71 7.34 14.45 0.67
C ARG A 71 7.38 12.95 0.35
N ILE A 72 8.53 12.41 -0.08
CA ILE A 72 8.72 10.96 -0.31
C ILE A 72 8.39 10.18 0.96
N TYR A 73 8.97 10.60 2.09
CA TYR A 73 8.72 9.94 3.38
C TYR A 73 7.24 10.06 3.81
N ALA A 74 6.63 11.24 3.66
CA ALA A 74 5.22 11.43 4.03
C ALA A 74 4.26 10.55 3.20
N ILE A 75 4.53 10.34 1.91
CA ILE A 75 3.76 9.42 1.06
C ILE A 75 3.90 7.97 1.58
N TYR A 76 5.11 7.54 1.89
CA TYR A 76 5.37 6.21 2.45
C TYR A 76 4.64 5.99 3.79
N GLU A 77 4.80 6.92 4.73
CA GLU A 77 4.18 6.84 6.06
C GLU A 77 2.64 6.81 5.96
N GLN A 78 2.06 7.68 5.15
CA GLN A 78 0.62 7.69 4.89
C GLN A 78 0.15 6.36 4.31
N PHE A 79 0.87 5.81 3.33
CA PHE A 79 0.55 4.53 2.72
C PHE A 79 0.53 3.39 3.75
N VAL A 80 1.56 3.30 4.61
CA VAL A 80 1.61 2.29 5.68
C VAL A 80 0.40 2.40 6.61
N HIS A 81 0.04 3.62 7.01
CA HIS A 81 -1.12 3.84 7.88
C HIS A 81 -2.44 3.45 7.20
N GLU A 82 -2.60 3.75 5.90
CA GLU A 82 -3.78 3.36 5.13
C GLU A 82 -3.88 1.84 5.00
N MET A 83 -2.77 1.16 4.72
CA MET A 83 -2.74 -0.31 4.63
C MET A 83 -3.19 -0.98 5.93
N VAL A 84 -2.68 -0.53 7.07
CA VAL A 84 -3.09 -1.08 8.37
C VAL A 84 -4.56 -0.77 8.67
N ARG A 85 -5.03 0.44 8.38
CA ARG A 85 -6.44 0.81 8.58
C ARG A 85 -7.38 -0.08 7.75
N GLU A 86 -7.06 -0.28 6.49
CA GLU A 86 -7.85 -1.14 5.60
C GLU A 86 -7.82 -2.61 6.04
N HIS A 87 -6.65 -3.10 6.47
CA HIS A 87 -6.52 -4.45 7.01
C HIS A 87 -7.42 -4.66 8.23
N LEU A 88 -7.39 -3.73 9.18
CA LEU A 88 -8.26 -3.77 10.36
C LEU A 88 -9.73 -3.66 9.97
N GLY A 89 -10.07 -2.79 9.03
CA GLY A 89 -11.43 -2.64 8.48
C GLY A 89 -11.96 -3.92 7.86
N LEU A 90 -11.13 -4.61 7.07
CA LEU A 90 -11.48 -5.91 6.51
C LEU A 90 -11.77 -6.95 7.60
N LEU A 91 -10.86 -7.10 8.54
CA LEU A 91 -10.99 -8.14 9.58
C LEU A 91 -12.19 -7.88 10.49
N GLN A 92 -12.40 -6.65 10.94
CA GLN A 92 -13.52 -6.31 11.82
C GLN A 92 -14.88 -6.41 11.11
N GLY A 93 -14.92 -6.22 9.78
CA GLY A 93 -16.15 -6.38 8.99
C GLY A 93 -16.60 -7.84 8.83
N ILE A 94 -15.69 -8.79 9.04
CA ILE A 94 -15.94 -10.22 8.80
C ILE A 94 -15.89 -11.04 10.09
N LEU A 95 -14.92 -10.77 10.97
CA LEU A 95 -14.65 -11.58 12.16
C LEU A 95 -15.19 -10.93 13.45
N PRO A 96 -15.76 -11.69 14.38
CA PRO A 96 -15.98 -11.21 15.73
C PRO A 96 -14.62 -10.91 16.41
N PHE A 97 -14.61 -9.97 17.35
CA PHE A 97 -13.38 -9.51 18.01
C PHE A 97 -12.54 -10.66 18.60
N SER A 98 -13.20 -11.66 19.19
CA SER A 98 -12.55 -12.84 19.79
C SER A 98 -11.81 -13.73 18.76
N GLN A 99 -12.11 -13.59 17.49
CA GLN A 99 -11.45 -14.34 16.40
C GLN A 99 -10.38 -13.52 15.67
N LEU A 100 -10.23 -12.23 15.99
CA LEU A 100 -9.13 -11.43 15.47
C LEU A 100 -7.78 -12.00 15.94
N PRO A 101 -6.70 -11.84 15.18
CA PRO A 101 -5.35 -12.19 15.63
C PRO A 101 -5.06 -11.64 17.02
N GLY A 102 -4.47 -12.45 17.91
CA GLY A 102 -4.20 -12.08 19.30
C GLY A 102 -3.34 -10.83 19.45
N ALA A 103 -2.45 -10.56 18.50
CA ALA A 103 -1.67 -9.33 18.43
C ALA A 103 -2.57 -8.09 18.31
N ILE A 104 -3.60 -8.13 17.46
CA ILE A 104 -4.58 -7.04 17.30
C ILE A 104 -5.35 -6.81 18.60
N GLN A 105 -5.89 -7.89 19.20
CA GLN A 105 -6.65 -7.79 20.44
C GLN A 105 -5.82 -7.16 21.57
N THR A 106 -4.56 -7.57 21.70
CA THR A 106 -3.64 -7.06 22.73
C THR A 106 -3.24 -5.62 22.44
N SER A 107 -2.83 -5.31 21.20
CA SER A 107 -2.41 -3.96 20.79
C SER A 107 -3.56 -2.97 20.92
N TYR A 108 -4.77 -3.36 20.53
CA TYR A 108 -5.95 -2.51 20.67
C TYR A 108 -6.23 -2.16 22.14
N ARG A 109 -6.23 -3.15 23.04
CA ARG A 109 -6.46 -2.93 24.47
C ARG A 109 -5.42 -1.98 25.08
N LEU A 110 -4.14 -2.19 24.76
CA LEU A 110 -3.04 -1.34 25.22
C LEU A 110 -3.12 0.07 24.65
N GLY A 111 -3.42 0.19 23.36
CA GLY A 111 -3.57 1.48 22.71
C GLY A 111 -4.78 2.25 23.18
N LEU A 112 -5.90 1.57 23.44
CA LEU A 112 -7.09 2.18 24.04
C LEU A 112 -6.77 2.80 25.41
N SER A 113 -6.04 2.09 26.26
CA SER A 113 -5.64 2.63 27.58
C SER A 113 -4.78 3.90 27.45
N LYS A 114 -3.85 3.92 26.50
CA LYS A 114 -3.01 5.11 26.22
C LYS A 114 -3.82 6.28 25.65
N ILE A 115 -4.82 6.01 24.79
CA ILE A 115 -5.72 7.07 24.30
C ILE A 115 -6.50 7.68 25.45
N LEU A 116 -7.05 6.84 26.35
CA LEU A 116 -7.80 7.31 27.51
C LEU A 116 -6.92 8.15 28.44
N GLU A 117 -5.67 7.73 28.69
CA GLU A 117 -4.68 8.49 29.47
C GLU A 117 -4.35 9.85 28.85
N LYS A 118 -4.22 9.93 27.52
CA LYS A 118 -3.76 11.12 26.77
C LYS A 118 -4.91 11.88 26.09
N LYS A 119 -6.16 11.67 26.50
CA LYS A 119 -7.36 12.20 25.81
C LYS A 119 -7.35 13.72 25.67
N ASP A 120 -6.85 14.43 26.67
CA ASP A 120 -6.82 15.91 26.70
C ASP A 120 -5.71 16.48 25.80
N GLY A 121 -4.85 15.63 25.24
CA GLY A 121 -3.81 16.03 24.30
C GLY A 121 -4.36 16.30 22.89
N PRO A 122 -3.70 17.19 22.12
CA PRO A 122 -4.19 17.63 20.80
C PRO A 122 -4.37 16.46 19.80
N ARG A 123 -3.62 15.37 19.95
CA ARG A 123 -3.67 14.21 19.07
C ARG A 123 -5.00 13.44 19.14
N TYR A 124 -5.70 13.49 20.29
CA TYR A 124 -6.90 12.71 20.54
C TYR A 124 -8.11 13.57 20.93
N ALA A 125 -7.97 14.90 20.87
CA ALA A 125 -9.03 15.84 21.28
C ALA A 125 -10.34 15.67 20.50
N ASP A 126 -10.24 15.25 19.22
CA ASP A 126 -11.37 14.99 18.34
C ASP A 126 -12.10 13.66 18.58
N LEU A 127 -11.50 12.75 19.39
CA LEU A 127 -12.12 11.46 19.66
C LEU A 127 -13.32 11.56 20.60
N ASP A 128 -14.40 10.89 20.26
CA ASP A 128 -15.55 10.68 21.15
C ASP A 128 -15.28 9.48 22.05
N LEU A 129 -15.02 9.74 23.35
CA LEU A 129 -14.73 8.69 24.33
C LEU A 129 -15.87 7.71 24.50
N SER A 130 -17.11 8.18 24.42
CA SER A 130 -18.28 7.30 24.58
C SER A 130 -18.29 6.26 23.46
N LYS A 131 -18.16 6.70 22.21
CA LYS A 131 -18.09 5.80 21.04
C LYS A 131 -16.92 4.84 21.11
N LEU A 132 -15.77 5.31 21.61
CA LEU A 132 -14.56 4.51 21.75
C LEU A 132 -14.77 3.36 22.75
N VAL A 133 -15.30 3.67 23.92
CA VAL A 133 -15.56 2.69 25.00
C VAL A 133 -16.70 1.76 24.62
N ASP A 134 -17.79 2.30 24.04
CA ASP A 134 -18.92 1.51 23.59
C ASP A 134 -18.53 0.54 22.47
N GLY A 135 -17.74 1.00 21.48
CA GLY A 135 -17.23 0.14 20.41
C GLY A 135 -16.43 -1.04 20.93
N TYR A 136 -15.55 -0.81 21.91
CA TYR A 136 -14.81 -1.90 22.56
C TYR A 136 -15.73 -2.78 23.42
N GLY A 137 -16.69 -2.19 24.13
CA GLY A 137 -17.68 -2.94 24.91
C GLY A 137 -18.55 -3.86 24.03
N LEU A 138 -18.96 -3.40 22.85
CA LEU A 138 -19.68 -4.20 21.85
C LEU A 138 -18.80 -5.36 21.35
N ALA A 139 -17.52 -5.07 21.04
CA ALA A 139 -16.54 -6.06 20.61
C ALA A 139 -16.39 -7.20 21.63
N LEU A 140 -16.27 -6.87 22.93
CA LEU A 140 -16.15 -7.87 24.00
C LEU A 140 -17.42 -8.71 24.21
N ARG A 141 -18.59 -8.18 23.86
CA ARG A 141 -19.88 -8.90 23.90
C ARG A 141 -20.17 -9.73 22.67
N GLY A 142 -19.24 -9.73 21.68
CA GLY A 142 -19.44 -10.45 20.41
C GLY A 142 -20.54 -9.83 19.52
N GLN A 143 -20.86 -8.55 19.70
CA GLN A 143 -21.82 -7.81 18.89
C GLN A 143 -21.08 -7.12 17.72
N ALA A 144 -21.83 -6.56 16.77
CA ALA A 144 -21.26 -5.72 15.74
C ALA A 144 -20.50 -4.54 16.37
N TYR A 145 -19.26 -4.32 15.95
CA TYR A 145 -18.34 -3.41 16.61
C TYR A 145 -17.53 -2.59 15.60
N SER A 146 -16.96 -1.49 16.06
CA SER A 146 -15.98 -0.71 15.32
C SER A 146 -14.83 -0.36 16.25
N LEU A 147 -13.61 -0.65 15.81
CA LEU A 147 -12.39 -0.32 16.52
C LEU A 147 -11.84 1.02 16.02
N GLU A 148 -11.35 1.84 16.94
CA GLU A 148 -10.63 3.07 16.58
C GLU A 148 -9.21 2.70 16.10
N PRO A 149 -8.85 2.87 14.81
CA PRO A 149 -7.55 2.45 14.30
C PRO A 149 -6.37 3.12 15.00
N ARG A 150 -6.53 4.35 15.52
CA ARG A 150 -5.49 5.08 16.23
C ARG A 150 -5.00 4.37 17.50
N ALA A 151 -5.81 3.46 18.06
CA ALA A 151 -5.37 2.62 19.19
C ALA A 151 -4.26 1.63 18.79
N ILE A 152 -4.22 1.22 17.50
CA ILE A 152 -3.17 0.35 16.96
C ILE A 152 -2.10 1.18 16.24
N LEU A 153 -2.50 2.24 15.53
CA LEU A 153 -1.63 3.17 14.80
C LEU A 153 -0.86 4.13 15.73
N MET A 154 -0.37 3.64 16.87
CA MET A 154 0.39 4.43 17.83
C MET A 154 1.87 4.45 17.44
N GLN A 155 2.22 5.31 16.50
CA GLN A 155 3.59 5.53 16.08
C GLN A 155 4.21 6.68 16.86
N GLU A 156 5.38 6.44 17.48
CA GLU A 156 6.16 7.45 18.20
C GLU A 156 7.50 7.76 17.49
N GLN A 157 7.91 6.93 16.54
CA GLN A 157 9.17 7.02 15.81
C GLN A 157 8.95 6.93 14.31
N ASN A 158 9.96 7.37 13.53
CA ASN A 158 9.96 7.19 12.08
C ASN A 158 9.92 5.71 11.70
N LEU A 159 9.18 5.38 10.65
CA LEU A 159 8.97 3.99 10.16
C LEU A 159 10.22 3.44 9.45
N ARG A 160 11.34 3.31 10.15
CA ARG A 160 12.48 2.47 9.73
C ARG A 160 12.05 1.01 9.72
N LEU A 161 12.78 0.14 9.04
CA LEU A 161 12.35 -1.24 8.86
C LEU A 161 12.06 -1.99 10.19
N PRO A 162 12.86 -1.85 11.27
CA PRO A 162 12.52 -2.44 12.57
C PRO A 162 11.23 -1.87 13.17
N GLU A 163 11.00 -0.55 13.05
CA GLU A 163 9.80 0.09 13.55
C GLU A 163 8.56 -0.28 12.72
N LEU A 164 8.70 -0.37 11.39
CA LEU A 164 7.69 -0.91 10.50
C LEU A 164 7.32 -2.35 10.88
N HIS A 165 8.34 -3.19 11.16
CA HIS A 165 8.11 -4.56 11.63
C HIS A 165 7.27 -4.59 12.90
N ARG A 166 7.66 -3.82 13.93
CA ARG A 166 6.92 -3.73 15.19
C ARG A 166 5.47 -3.26 14.99
N PHE A 167 5.30 -2.26 14.14
CA PHE A 167 4.00 -1.68 13.81
C PHE A 167 3.07 -2.65 13.08
N MET A 168 3.61 -3.37 12.08
CA MET A 168 2.87 -4.38 11.32
C MET A 168 2.53 -5.61 12.17
N SER A 169 3.47 -6.09 13.01
CA SER A 169 3.21 -7.21 13.92
C SER A 169 2.13 -6.87 14.96
N ALA A 170 2.08 -5.64 15.46
CA ALA A 170 1.00 -5.17 16.33
C ALA A 170 -0.38 -5.21 15.64
N SER A 171 -0.39 -5.16 14.32
CA SER A 171 -1.58 -5.26 13.46
C SER A 171 -1.84 -6.68 12.95
N GLY A 172 -1.16 -7.70 13.48
CA GLY A 172 -1.29 -9.09 13.06
C GLY A 172 -0.64 -9.42 11.72
N ILE A 173 0.25 -8.55 11.20
CA ILE A 173 0.95 -8.73 9.93
C ILE A 173 2.40 -9.08 10.24
N GLU A 174 2.71 -10.37 10.27
CA GLU A 174 4.02 -10.89 10.64
C GLU A 174 5.00 -10.93 9.46
N GLY A 175 6.32 -10.95 9.75
CA GLY A 175 7.37 -11.23 8.77
C GLY A 175 7.60 -10.16 7.70
N ILE A 176 7.14 -8.93 7.89
CA ILE A 176 7.21 -7.85 6.88
C ILE A 176 8.64 -7.53 6.45
N SER A 177 9.64 -7.55 7.36
CA SER A 177 11.02 -7.21 7.02
C SER A 177 11.63 -8.21 6.04
N ALA A 178 11.53 -9.51 6.33
CA ALA A 178 12.02 -10.56 5.44
C ALA A 178 11.25 -10.58 4.11
N TRP A 179 9.96 -10.26 4.14
CA TRP A 179 9.13 -10.16 2.94
C TRP A 179 9.61 -9.02 2.03
N ILE A 180 9.83 -7.81 2.56
CA ILE A 180 10.32 -6.66 1.79
C ILE A 180 11.67 -6.98 1.16
N GLU A 181 12.63 -7.53 1.92
CA GLU A 181 13.97 -7.87 1.42
C GLU A 181 13.94 -8.94 0.30
N SER A 182 12.97 -9.85 0.32
CA SER A 182 12.84 -10.91 -0.68
C SER A 182 11.86 -10.57 -1.82
N HIS A 183 11.10 -9.48 -1.70
CA HIS A 183 10.06 -9.14 -2.66
C HIS A 183 10.64 -8.75 -4.03
N ARG A 184 9.99 -9.23 -5.10
CA ARG A 184 10.47 -9.02 -6.46
C ARG A 184 10.70 -7.54 -6.80
N ALA A 185 9.74 -6.66 -6.51
CA ALA A 185 9.85 -5.25 -6.86
C ALA A 185 11.05 -4.57 -6.19
N VAL A 186 11.35 -4.90 -4.92
CA VAL A 186 12.51 -4.39 -4.19
C VAL A 186 13.81 -4.96 -4.76
N ARG A 187 13.84 -6.24 -5.11
CA ARG A 187 15.01 -6.87 -5.75
C ARG A 187 15.27 -6.31 -7.14
N ASP A 188 14.20 -6.14 -7.94
CA ASP A 188 14.28 -5.55 -9.29
C ASP A 188 14.79 -4.11 -9.23
N PHE A 189 14.36 -3.32 -8.23
CA PHE A 189 14.90 -1.99 -7.97
C PHE A 189 16.42 -2.02 -7.72
N PHE A 190 16.90 -2.86 -6.80
CA PHE A 190 18.33 -2.94 -6.52
C PHE A 190 19.16 -3.45 -7.70
N GLN A 191 18.59 -4.36 -8.49
CA GLN A 191 19.22 -4.85 -9.72
C GLN A 191 19.31 -3.75 -10.78
N ALA A 192 18.25 -3.00 -11.00
CA ALA A 192 18.22 -1.90 -11.98
C ALA A 192 19.14 -0.74 -11.59
N ALA A 193 19.31 -0.47 -10.30
CA ALA A 193 20.19 0.55 -9.75
C ALA A 193 21.66 0.09 -9.64
N ASP A 194 22.01 -1.13 -10.10
CA ASP A 194 23.33 -1.76 -9.95
C ASP A 194 23.87 -1.78 -8.50
N ARG A 195 22.96 -1.95 -7.54
CA ARG A 195 23.25 -1.97 -6.10
C ARG A 195 23.16 -3.37 -5.52
N LEU A 196 23.82 -4.32 -6.15
CA LEU A 196 23.87 -5.73 -5.71
C LEU A 196 24.45 -5.80 -4.29
N GLY A 197 23.69 -6.40 -3.36
CA GLY A 197 24.07 -6.51 -1.94
C GLY A 197 23.63 -5.34 -1.06
N ALA A 198 22.90 -4.36 -1.58
CA ALA A 198 22.19 -3.39 -0.77
C ALA A 198 20.97 -4.02 -0.08
N SER A 199 20.52 -3.44 1.02
CA SER A 199 19.34 -3.89 1.75
C SER A 199 18.29 -2.79 1.85
N ALA A 200 17.02 -3.18 1.86
CA ALA A 200 15.91 -2.26 2.04
C ALA A 200 15.99 -1.51 3.38
N GLU A 201 16.53 -2.17 4.42
CA GLU A 201 16.75 -1.52 5.73
C GLU A 201 17.71 -0.33 5.64
N LYS A 202 18.83 -0.49 4.94
CA LYS A 202 19.80 0.59 4.76
C LYS A 202 19.23 1.73 3.94
N GLU A 203 18.60 1.41 2.80
CA GLU A 203 18.04 2.41 1.89
C GLU A 203 16.93 3.23 2.57
N LEU A 204 16.03 2.57 3.30
CA LEU A 204 14.99 3.25 4.06
C LEU A 204 15.57 4.09 5.20
N SER A 205 16.63 3.61 5.86
CA SER A 205 17.32 4.35 6.92
C SER A 205 18.02 5.60 6.39
N GLU A 206 18.60 5.54 5.19
CA GLU A 206 19.21 6.70 4.52
C GLU A 206 18.16 7.76 4.15
N LEU A 207 17.03 7.36 3.53
CA LEU A 207 15.94 8.28 3.23
C LEU A 207 15.46 9.00 4.51
N ILE A 208 15.25 8.24 5.60
CA ILE A 208 14.79 8.83 6.87
C ILE A 208 15.84 9.73 7.48
N LYS A 209 17.12 9.44 7.33
CA LYS A 209 18.21 10.33 7.75
C LYS A 209 18.12 11.67 7.00
N TYR A 210 18.09 11.66 5.66
CA TYR A 210 17.95 12.89 4.88
C TYR A 210 16.67 13.67 5.21
N ARG A 211 15.56 12.99 5.45
CA ARG A 211 14.31 13.64 5.89
C ARG A 211 14.46 14.31 7.26
N ASN A 212 15.14 13.67 8.19
CA ASN A 212 15.37 14.26 9.52
C ASN A 212 16.28 15.48 9.43
N ASP A 213 17.38 15.38 8.68
CA ASP A 213 18.30 16.49 8.45
C ASP A 213 17.57 17.67 7.78
N ALA A 214 16.72 17.41 6.80
CA ALA A 214 15.85 18.40 6.16
C ALA A 214 14.89 19.10 7.15
N SER A 215 14.39 18.36 8.14
CA SER A 215 13.44 18.88 9.13
C SER A 215 14.11 19.72 10.23
N HIS A 216 15.39 19.50 10.49
CA HIS A 216 16.15 20.21 11.52
C HIS A 216 16.91 21.44 10.99
N GLY A 217 16.85 21.71 9.68
CA GLY A 217 17.43 22.90 9.06
C GLY A 217 18.96 22.94 9.03
N SER A 218 19.64 21.81 9.21
CA SER A 218 21.11 21.70 9.26
C SER A 218 21.71 21.15 7.96
N ILE A 219 21.12 21.51 6.80
CA ILE A 219 21.58 21.03 5.50
C ILE A 219 22.42 22.09 4.79
N ASP A 220 23.66 21.73 4.46
CA ASP A 220 24.55 22.49 3.59
C ASP A 220 24.52 21.95 2.15
N ILE A 221 25.06 22.73 1.20
CA ILE A 221 25.11 22.35 -0.22
C ILE A 221 25.85 21.02 -0.46
N GLY A 222 26.81 20.68 0.42
CA GLY A 222 27.53 19.40 0.37
C GLY A 222 26.70 18.18 0.78
N ASP A 223 25.58 18.39 1.48
CA ASP A 223 24.74 17.33 2.04
C ASP A 223 23.53 16.99 1.13
N ILE A 224 23.27 17.84 0.12
CA ILE A 224 22.12 17.63 -0.77
C ILE A 224 22.40 16.57 -1.83
N LEU A 225 21.40 15.73 -2.04
CA LEU A 225 21.45 14.67 -3.03
C LEU A 225 21.35 15.22 -4.46
N HIS A 226 21.96 14.50 -5.39
CA HIS A 226 21.71 14.71 -6.81
C HIS A 226 20.26 14.32 -7.17
N VAL A 227 19.67 14.98 -8.17
CA VAL A 227 18.30 14.74 -8.63
C VAL A 227 18.04 13.27 -8.92
N ASN A 228 18.98 12.56 -9.54
CA ASN A 228 18.82 11.12 -9.84
C ASN A 228 18.65 10.28 -8.57
N VAL A 229 19.36 10.61 -7.48
CA VAL A 229 19.22 9.88 -6.21
C VAL A 229 17.86 10.14 -5.57
N LEU A 230 17.31 11.34 -5.71
CA LEU A 230 15.93 11.64 -5.27
C LEU A 230 14.90 10.84 -6.06
N LEU A 231 15.12 10.66 -7.36
CA LEU A 231 14.26 9.83 -8.22
C LEU A 231 14.40 8.34 -7.86
N GLU A 232 15.60 7.87 -7.58
CA GLU A 232 15.83 6.50 -7.08
C GLU A 232 15.09 6.25 -5.76
N PHE A 233 15.04 7.22 -4.83
CA PHE A 233 14.20 7.10 -3.63
C PHE A 233 12.70 7.02 -3.95
N CYS A 234 12.23 7.74 -4.98
CA CYS A 234 10.84 7.59 -5.45
C CYS A 234 10.56 6.15 -5.91
N ASP A 235 11.43 5.59 -6.74
CA ASP A 235 11.29 4.23 -7.27
C ASP A 235 11.41 3.18 -6.14
N PHE A 236 12.35 3.37 -5.23
CA PHE A 236 12.52 2.50 -4.05
C PHE A 236 11.27 2.47 -3.17
N ILE A 237 10.72 3.64 -2.84
CA ILE A 237 9.53 3.72 -1.99
C ILE A 237 8.32 3.09 -2.68
N LEU A 238 8.17 3.26 -3.99
CA LEU A 238 7.11 2.58 -4.73
C LEU A 238 7.25 1.04 -4.65
N ALA A 239 8.46 0.51 -4.81
CA ALA A 239 8.75 -0.92 -4.69
C ALA A 239 8.46 -1.45 -3.27
N VAL A 240 8.81 -0.68 -2.23
CA VAL A 240 8.49 -1.03 -0.82
C VAL A 240 6.98 -1.00 -0.58
N CYS A 241 6.25 -0.01 -1.11
CA CYS A 241 4.79 0.07 -0.99
C CYS A 241 4.11 -1.12 -1.68
N GLU A 242 4.60 -1.56 -2.86
CA GLU A 242 4.10 -2.77 -3.52
C GLU A 242 4.30 -4.02 -2.64
N ALA A 243 5.49 -4.18 -2.06
CA ALA A 243 5.79 -5.28 -1.16
C ALA A 243 4.88 -5.27 0.08
N ILE A 244 4.64 -4.11 0.67
CA ILE A 244 3.76 -3.95 1.84
C ILE A 244 2.32 -4.31 1.47
N ALA A 245 1.78 -3.80 0.33
CA ALA A 245 0.42 -4.09 -0.10
C ALA A 245 0.18 -5.60 -0.23
N GLU A 246 1.08 -6.32 -0.91
CA GLU A 246 0.97 -7.76 -1.11
C GLU A 246 1.10 -8.54 0.21
N ARG A 247 1.96 -8.09 1.14
CA ARG A 247 2.10 -8.74 2.46
C ARG A 247 0.85 -8.56 3.31
N VAL A 248 0.29 -7.34 3.33
CA VAL A 248 -0.96 -7.03 4.04
C VAL A 248 -2.12 -7.86 3.47
N GLN A 249 -2.20 -7.95 2.15
CA GLN A 249 -3.21 -8.76 1.46
C GLN A 249 -3.11 -10.23 1.86
N LEU A 250 -1.91 -10.79 1.82
CA LEU A 250 -1.68 -12.19 2.25
C LEU A 250 -2.03 -12.39 3.73
N ALA A 251 -1.69 -11.44 4.61
CA ALA A 251 -2.04 -11.52 6.03
C ALA A 251 -3.55 -11.51 6.26
N GLY A 252 -4.30 -10.70 5.51
CA GLY A 252 -5.76 -10.70 5.55
C GLY A 252 -6.35 -12.06 5.15
N LEU A 253 -5.89 -12.63 4.04
CA LEU A 253 -6.32 -13.97 3.60
C LEU A 253 -6.00 -15.05 4.63
N GLN A 254 -4.78 -15.01 5.21
CA GLN A 254 -4.35 -15.94 6.24
C GLN A 254 -5.17 -15.84 7.52
N ALA A 255 -5.57 -14.63 7.93
CA ALA A 255 -6.41 -14.42 9.10
C ALA A 255 -7.86 -14.90 8.89
N LEU A 256 -8.39 -14.78 7.68
CA LEU A 256 -9.76 -15.18 7.33
C LEU A 256 -9.91 -16.68 7.06
N LYS A 257 -8.86 -17.34 6.57
CA LYS A 257 -8.88 -18.75 6.15
C LYS A 257 -9.30 -19.73 7.27
N PRO A 258 -8.79 -19.66 8.52
CA PRO A 258 -9.19 -20.58 9.60
C PRO A 258 -10.66 -20.50 9.97
N HIS A 259 -11.32 -19.41 9.61
CA HIS A 259 -12.74 -19.15 9.90
C HIS A 259 -13.66 -19.46 8.72
N GLY A 260 -13.12 -20.04 7.62
CA GLY A 260 -13.91 -20.46 6.47
C GLY A 260 -14.29 -19.33 5.50
N HIS A 261 -13.79 -18.10 5.71
CA HIS A 261 -14.05 -16.96 4.83
C HIS A 261 -13.11 -16.87 3.63
N VAL A 262 -12.07 -17.70 3.61
CA VAL A 262 -11.14 -17.83 2.48
C VAL A 262 -10.95 -19.32 2.17
N THR A 263 -11.07 -19.68 0.90
CA THR A 263 -10.85 -21.06 0.43
C THR A 263 -9.66 -21.12 -0.54
N GLU A 264 -8.88 -22.18 -0.41
CA GLU A 264 -7.94 -22.57 -1.46
C GLU A 264 -8.67 -23.34 -2.53
N ARG A 265 -8.61 -22.85 -3.77
CA ARG A 265 -9.30 -23.42 -4.92
C ARG A 265 -8.39 -24.26 -5.82
N GLY A 266 -7.10 -24.37 -5.50
CA GLY A 266 -6.13 -25.17 -6.23
C GLY A 266 -4.82 -24.44 -6.51
N ARG A 267 -4.06 -24.96 -7.49
CA ARG A 267 -2.72 -24.44 -7.81
C ARG A 267 -2.51 -24.35 -9.32
N ILE A 268 -1.89 -23.27 -9.77
CA ILE A 268 -1.42 -23.11 -11.16
C ILE A 268 -0.22 -24.02 -11.37
N THR A 269 -0.32 -24.96 -12.30
CA THR A 269 0.74 -25.92 -12.65
C THR A 269 1.57 -25.45 -13.85
N GLU A 270 0.93 -24.70 -14.77
CA GLU A 270 1.57 -24.16 -15.96
C GLU A 270 1.17 -22.70 -16.16
N SER A 271 2.08 -21.92 -16.72
CA SER A 271 1.87 -20.51 -17.08
C SER A 271 2.30 -20.28 -18.52
N LEU A 272 1.48 -19.56 -19.29
CA LEU A 272 1.64 -19.30 -20.71
C LEU A 272 1.41 -17.81 -21.01
N LYS A 273 1.78 -17.37 -22.21
CA LYS A 273 1.56 -16.00 -22.73
C LYS A 273 2.05 -14.91 -21.78
N ALA A 274 3.34 -14.94 -21.44
CA ALA A 274 3.94 -14.01 -20.47
C ALA A 274 3.18 -13.98 -19.13
N ASP A 275 2.84 -15.17 -18.64
CA ASP A 275 2.15 -15.43 -17.37
C ASP A 275 0.69 -14.94 -17.29
N THR A 276 0.09 -14.44 -18.38
CA THR A 276 -1.35 -14.04 -18.32
C THR A 276 -2.33 -15.20 -18.38
N VAL A 277 -1.89 -16.38 -18.83
CA VAL A 277 -2.70 -17.61 -18.86
C VAL A 277 -2.12 -18.61 -17.87
N GLY A 278 -2.92 -19.04 -16.91
CA GLY A 278 -2.58 -20.09 -15.96
C GLY A 278 -3.42 -21.35 -16.22
N ILE A 279 -2.78 -22.51 -16.19
CA ILE A 279 -3.46 -23.81 -16.24
C ILE A 279 -3.19 -24.50 -14.91
N GLY A 280 -4.21 -25.16 -14.36
CA GLY A 280 -4.01 -25.85 -13.09
C GLY A 280 -5.17 -26.74 -12.69
N LYS A 281 -4.93 -27.53 -11.64
CA LYS A 281 -5.94 -28.40 -11.03
C LYS A 281 -6.69 -27.65 -9.95
N MET A 282 -7.99 -27.50 -10.13
CA MET A 282 -8.85 -26.65 -9.32
C MET A 282 -10.02 -27.41 -8.71
N ILE A 283 -10.64 -26.77 -7.73
CA ILE A 283 -11.89 -27.23 -7.09
C ILE A 283 -12.81 -26.03 -6.84
N GLY A 284 -14.13 -26.27 -6.87
CA GLY A 284 -15.13 -25.25 -6.52
C GLY A 284 -15.63 -24.43 -7.70
N GLY A 285 -16.26 -23.31 -7.40
CA GLY A 285 -16.89 -22.46 -8.40
C GLY A 285 -15.95 -21.37 -8.93
N PHE A 286 -15.96 -21.13 -10.23
CA PHE A 286 -15.28 -20.02 -10.88
C PHE A 286 -16.21 -19.37 -11.90
N SER A 287 -16.10 -18.04 -12.03
CA SER A 287 -16.81 -17.27 -13.04
C SER A 287 -15.91 -16.20 -13.63
N LYS A 288 -16.22 -15.75 -14.84
CA LYS A 288 -15.61 -14.53 -15.37
C LYS A 288 -15.93 -13.36 -14.42
N GLY A 289 -14.96 -12.48 -14.22
CA GLY A 289 -15.04 -11.37 -13.27
C GLY A 289 -14.76 -11.76 -11.80
N LEU A 290 -14.61 -13.05 -11.46
CA LEU A 290 -14.27 -13.45 -10.10
C LEU A 290 -12.89 -12.91 -9.72
N THR A 291 -12.82 -12.26 -8.57
CA THR A 291 -11.55 -11.85 -7.99
C THR A 291 -10.89 -13.04 -7.30
N VAL A 292 -9.67 -13.35 -7.69
CA VAL A 292 -8.84 -14.41 -7.12
C VAL A 292 -7.53 -13.84 -6.62
N TYR A 293 -6.94 -14.50 -5.63
CA TYR A 293 -5.64 -14.15 -5.08
C TYR A 293 -4.63 -15.24 -5.41
N LEU A 294 -3.61 -14.87 -6.19
CA LEU A 294 -2.52 -15.76 -6.60
C LEU A 294 -1.39 -15.62 -5.60
N CYS A 295 -1.28 -16.58 -4.69
CA CYS A 295 -0.35 -16.54 -3.57
C CYS A 295 0.86 -17.46 -3.80
N GLY A 296 2.04 -16.94 -3.51
CA GLY A 296 3.32 -17.66 -3.46
C GLY A 296 4.10 -17.30 -2.21
N GLU A 297 5.36 -17.74 -2.14
CA GLU A 297 6.22 -17.50 -0.97
C GLU A 297 6.56 -16.00 -0.78
N THR A 298 6.66 -15.24 -1.89
CA THR A 298 7.11 -13.85 -1.90
C THR A 298 6.19 -12.92 -2.69
N TYR A 299 4.95 -13.31 -2.90
CA TYR A 299 3.96 -12.49 -3.60
C TYR A 299 2.52 -12.89 -3.25
N CYS A 300 1.61 -11.94 -3.39
CA CYS A 300 0.16 -12.13 -3.30
C CYS A 300 -0.54 -11.18 -4.27
N LEU A 301 -0.87 -11.69 -5.46
CA LEU A 301 -1.41 -10.91 -6.57
C LEU A 301 -2.93 -11.02 -6.59
N GLU A 302 -3.63 -9.91 -6.50
CA GLU A 302 -5.06 -9.83 -6.78
C GLU A 302 -5.26 -9.79 -8.30
N ARG A 303 -6.10 -10.69 -8.82
CA ARG A 303 -6.40 -10.81 -10.25
C ARG A 303 -7.88 -11.04 -10.47
N GLN A 304 -8.37 -10.60 -11.61
CA GLN A 304 -9.70 -10.96 -12.10
C GLN A 304 -9.58 -12.06 -13.17
N VAL A 305 -10.50 -13.01 -13.12
CA VAL A 305 -10.65 -14.03 -14.15
C VAL A 305 -11.29 -13.38 -15.37
N VAL A 306 -10.55 -13.24 -16.46
CA VAL A 306 -11.03 -12.68 -17.74
C VAL A 306 -11.70 -13.74 -18.59
N SER A 307 -11.11 -14.94 -18.68
CA SER A 307 -11.74 -16.09 -19.31
C SER A 307 -11.40 -17.37 -18.57
N LEU A 308 -12.26 -18.37 -18.74
CA LEU A 308 -12.02 -19.74 -18.23
C LEU A 308 -12.37 -20.77 -19.30
N GLN A 309 -11.49 -21.74 -19.43
CA GLN A 309 -11.62 -22.81 -20.42
C GLN A 309 -11.55 -24.18 -19.74
N LEU A 310 -12.55 -25.00 -20.03
CA LEU A 310 -12.58 -26.41 -19.64
C LEU A 310 -12.61 -27.28 -20.91
N ASN A 311 -11.63 -28.18 -21.05
CA ASN A 311 -11.46 -29.01 -22.25
C ASN A 311 -11.41 -28.22 -23.58
N GLY A 312 -10.80 -27.03 -23.57
CA GLY A 312 -10.69 -26.17 -24.75
C GLY A 312 -11.95 -25.35 -25.09
N VAL A 313 -13.03 -25.49 -24.28
CA VAL A 313 -14.27 -24.72 -24.44
C VAL A 313 -14.33 -23.59 -23.43
N ASP A 314 -14.69 -22.39 -23.88
CA ASP A 314 -14.84 -21.20 -23.05
C ASP A 314 -16.19 -21.23 -22.29
N HIS A 315 -16.16 -20.85 -21.02
CA HIS A 315 -17.32 -20.87 -20.11
C HIS A 315 -17.44 -19.54 -19.35
N GLU A 316 -18.68 -19.12 -19.08
CA GLU A 316 -18.96 -17.97 -18.20
C GLU A 316 -18.82 -18.34 -16.72
N THR A 317 -19.24 -19.55 -16.36
CA THR A 317 -19.20 -20.08 -14.99
C THR A 317 -18.96 -21.58 -15.06
N VAL A 318 -18.13 -22.08 -14.15
CA VAL A 318 -17.90 -23.54 -13.99
C VAL A 318 -17.95 -23.91 -12.51
N ARG A 319 -18.39 -25.14 -12.24
CA ARG A 319 -18.25 -25.76 -10.92
C ARG A 319 -17.42 -27.02 -11.07
N LEU A 320 -16.23 -26.99 -10.50
CA LEU A 320 -15.18 -27.99 -10.69
C LEU A 320 -15.19 -28.99 -9.53
N GLY A 321 -15.10 -30.30 -9.89
CA GLY A 321 -14.75 -31.35 -8.94
C GLY A 321 -13.26 -31.27 -8.57
N GLU A 322 -12.86 -31.99 -7.54
CA GLU A 322 -11.47 -32.01 -7.08
C GLU A 322 -10.50 -32.45 -8.19
N GLY A 323 -9.44 -31.70 -8.39
CA GLY A 323 -8.39 -32.00 -9.34
C GLY A 323 -8.74 -31.79 -10.82
N THR A 324 -9.85 -31.11 -11.12
CA THR A 324 -10.24 -30.80 -12.50
C THR A 324 -9.29 -29.77 -13.10
N GLU A 325 -8.73 -30.09 -14.28
CA GLU A 325 -7.86 -29.17 -14.99
C GLU A 325 -8.67 -28.09 -15.70
N VAL A 326 -8.27 -26.84 -15.50
CA VAL A 326 -8.90 -25.67 -16.10
C VAL A 326 -7.85 -24.62 -16.47
N GLY A 327 -8.07 -23.95 -17.60
CA GLY A 327 -7.27 -22.81 -18.05
C GLY A 327 -7.96 -21.49 -17.70
N PHE A 328 -7.19 -20.56 -17.14
CA PHE A 328 -7.63 -19.21 -16.81
C PHE A 328 -6.83 -18.18 -17.59
N MET A 329 -7.48 -17.16 -18.08
CA MET A 329 -6.82 -15.89 -18.43
C MET A 329 -7.15 -14.89 -17.35
N PHE A 330 -6.10 -14.20 -16.85
CA PHE A 330 -6.19 -13.16 -15.84
C PHE A 330 -5.99 -11.78 -16.47
N ASP A 331 -6.41 -10.74 -15.77
CA ASP A 331 -6.20 -9.32 -16.12
C ASP A 331 -4.74 -8.87 -15.95
N GLY A 332 -3.84 -9.76 -15.56
CA GLY A 332 -2.42 -9.53 -15.42
C GLY A 332 -1.66 -10.84 -15.19
N PRO A 333 -0.35 -10.79 -14.92
CA PRO A 333 0.44 -12.00 -14.74
C PRO A 333 -0.05 -12.91 -13.62
N GLY A 334 -0.15 -14.21 -13.92
CA GLY A 334 -0.39 -15.29 -12.99
C GLY A 334 0.78 -16.27 -13.01
N LYS A 335 1.52 -16.38 -11.90
CA LYS A 335 2.76 -17.15 -11.85
C LYS A 335 2.51 -18.64 -11.68
N LYS A 336 3.33 -19.45 -12.33
CA LYS A 336 3.39 -20.91 -12.06
C LYS A 336 3.63 -21.18 -10.57
N ASN A 337 3.02 -22.22 -10.05
CA ASN A 337 3.00 -22.65 -8.65
C ASN A 337 2.22 -21.73 -7.70
N SER A 338 1.52 -20.70 -8.18
CA SER A 338 0.61 -19.91 -7.34
C SER A 338 -0.52 -20.78 -6.80
N ILE A 339 -0.79 -20.62 -5.50
CA ILE A 339 -2.03 -21.12 -4.88
C ILE A 339 -3.11 -20.09 -5.19
N ILE A 340 -4.26 -20.56 -5.67
CA ILE A 340 -5.43 -19.70 -5.88
C ILE A 340 -6.27 -19.71 -4.60
N MET A 341 -6.44 -18.51 -4.03
CA MET A 341 -7.34 -18.27 -2.90
C MET A 341 -8.52 -17.40 -3.34
N VAL A 342 -9.69 -17.65 -2.77
CA VAL A 342 -10.91 -16.85 -3.00
C VAL A 342 -11.50 -16.46 -1.66
N ILE A 343 -11.91 -15.21 -1.52
CA ILE A 343 -12.71 -14.76 -0.39
C ILE A 343 -14.15 -15.17 -0.67
N GLU A 344 -14.72 -15.95 0.23
CA GLU A 344 -16.13 -16.36 0.14
C GLU A 344 -17.02 -15.21 0.64
N GLU A 345 -18.03 -14.87 -0.14
CA GLU A 345 -19.05 -13.95 0.34
C GLU A 345 -19.77 -14.58 1.55
N PRO A 346 -19.96 -13.83 2.65
CA PRO A 346 -20.72 -14.34 3.78
C PRO A 346 -22.11 -14.75 3.32
N SER A 347 -22.42 -16.03 3.38
CA SER A 347 -23.75 -16.54 3.07
C SER A 347 -24.75 -15.91 4.04
N GLY A 348 -25.37 -14.80 3.68
CA GLY A 348 -26.39 -14.15 4.50
C GLY A 348 -26.38 -12.62 4.60
N VAL A 349 -25.30 -11.92 4.21
CA VAL A 349 -25.29 -10.45 4.33
C VAL A 349 -26.08 -9.76 3.22
N ASN A 350 -26.16 -10.33 2.03
CA ASN A 350 -27.02 -9.80 0.96
C ASN A 350 -28.51 -9.93 1.24
N ALA A 351 -28.95 -10.89 2.08
CA ALA A 351 -30.36 -11.02 2.44
C ALA A 351 -30.86 -9.94 3.41
N MET A 352 -29.96 -9.24 4.14
CA MET A 352 -30.34 -8.14 5.04
C MET A 352 -30.25 -6.76 4.37
N LEU A 353 -29.40 -6.57 3.38
CA LEU A 353 -29.31 -5.31 2.65
C LEU A 353 -30.41 -5.16 1.60
N ASP A 354 -30.83 -6.27 0.96
CA ASP A 354 -31.97 -6.29 0.04
C ASP A 354 -33.32 -6.13 0.77
N ALA A 355 -33.40 -6.49 2.06
CA ALA A 355 -34.63 -6.31 2.86
C ALA A 355 -34.81 -4.87 3.42
N GLN A 356 -33.78 -4.03 3.39
CA GLN A 356 -33.84 -2.61 3.83
C GLN A 356 -33.85 -1.61 2.66
N GLY A 357 -33.69 -2.07 1.43
CA GLY A 357 -33.57 -1.22 0.22
C GLY A 357 -34.85 -0.97 -0.56
N LEU A 358 -36.02 -1.40 -0.10
CA LEU A 358 -37.30 -1.31 -0.83
C LEU A 358 -38.37 -0.45 -0.12
N GLU A 359 -37.97 0.64 0.54
CA GLU A 359 -38.91 1.71 0.90
C GLU A 359 -38.22 3.06 0.91
N ALA A 360 -38.11 3.69 -0.23
CA ALA A 360 -38.11 5.15 -0.41
C ALA A 360 -37.95 5.46 -1.89
N VAL A 361 -39.02 5.81 -2.52
CA VAL A 361 -39.24 6.98 -3.41
C VAL A 361 -40.51 6.74 -4.20
N HIS A 362 -41.63 7.17 -3.69
CA HIS A 362 -42.71 7.80 -4.42
C HIS A 362 -43.48 8.73 -3.48
N ALA A 363 -43.14 10.00 -3.51
CA ALA A 363 -44.01 11.17 -3.34
C ALA A 363 -43.25 12.40 -3.83
#